data_3c83f18184ec91dc48ebc09379763256
#
_entry.id   3c83f18184ec91dc48ebc09379763256
#
_cell.length_a   1.000
_cell.length_b   1.000
_cell.length_c   1.000
_cell.angle_alpha   90.00
_cell.angle_beta   90.00
_cell.angle_gamma   90.00
#
_symmetry.space_group_name_H-M   'P 1'
#
loop_
_entity.id
_entity.type
_entity.pdbx_description
1 polymer ?
#
loop_
_entity_poly.entity_id
_entity_poly.type
_entity_poly.pdbx_seq_one_letter_code
_entity_poly.pdbx_strand_id
1 'polypeptide(L)'
;FHMCVDVTDGAAVKAATDAVFEREGRIDILINNAGFGISGAMEFTDPADAHRLMEVNLFGMDNAIRAALPHMRRAGSGRIVNISSVAGVFAIPFQAWYSISKAAVRALTMALYNEVAPFGIQVTSVMPGDIRTGFTAARKKSVEGDDVYGGRISASVAKMERDEQNGMRPEDAAKTIARVALKKGR
;
A
#
# COMPACT_ATOMS: atom_id res chain seq x y z
N PHE A 1 -3.30 20.38 7.95
CA PHE A 1 -3.21 19.57 9.16
C PHE A 1 -2.49 18.26 8.86
N HIS A 2 -1.44 17.95 9.59
CA HIS A 2 -0.69 16.71 9.45
C HIS A 2 -0.36 16.16 10.84
N MET A 3 -0.24 14.83 10.91
CA MET A 3 0.18 14.09 12.11
C MET A 3 1.19 13.03 11.68
N CYS A 4 2.21 12.83 12.49
CA CYS A 4 3.16 11.73 12.30
C CYS A 4 2.65 10.53 13.09
N VAL A 5 2.31 9.45 12.37
CA VAL A 5 1.73 8.23 12.94
C VAL A 5 2.39 7.01 12.30
N ASP A 6 2.85 6.07 13.12
CA ASP A 6 3.24 4.75 12.61
C ASP A 6 1.97 3.94 12.35
N VAL A 7 1.75 3.56 11.10
CA VAL A 7 0.55 2.80 10.70
C VAL A 7 0.44 1.43 11.38
N THR A 8 1.54 0.90 11.90
CA THR A 8 1.56 -0.38 12.61
C THR A 8 1.08 -0.26 14.07
N ASP A 9 1.02 0.96 14.61
CA ASP A 9 0.39 1.23 15.90
C ASP A 9 -1.11 1.53 15.72
N GLY A 10 -1.93 0.50 15.86
CA GLY A 10 -3.39 0.63 15.70
C GLY A 10 -4.04 1.62 16.67
N ALA A 11 -3.49 1.79 17.88
CA ALA A 11 -4.02 2.76 18.84
C ALA A 11 -3.71 4.19 18.39
N ALA A 12 -2.48 4.46 17.95
CA ALA A 12 -2.10 5.75 17.42
C ALA A 12 -2.86 6.10 16.13
N VAL A 13 -3.06 5.14 15.24
CA VAL A 13 -3.88 5.30 14.01
C VAL A 13 -5.32 5.65 14.36
N LYS A 14 -5.91 4.95 15.35
CA LYS A 14 -7.27 5.24 15.80
C LYS A 14 -7.38 6.64 16.39
N ALA A 15 -6.47 7.01 17.29
CA ALA A 15 -6.45 8.34 17.92
C ALA A 15 -6.31 9.46 16.87
N ALA A 16 -5.44 9.27 15.88
CA ALA A 16 -5.28 10.22 14.77
C ALA A 16 -6.55 10.34 13.92
N THR A 17 -7.21 9.22 13.63
CA THR A 17 -8.46 9.19 12.86
C THR A 17 -9.59 9.88 13.62
N ASP A 18 -9.71 9.62 14.93
CA ASP A 18 -10.70 10.28 15.77
C ASP A 18 -10.46 11.80 15.85
N ALA A 19 -9.20 12.24 15.97
CA ALA A 19 -8.85 13.66 15.98
C ALA A 19 -9.22 14.36 14.65
N VAL A 20 -9.07 13.68 13.51
CA VAL A 20 -9.57 14.20 12.23
C VAL A 20 -11.09 14.33 12.25
N PHE A 21 -11.79 13.31 12.74
CA PHE A 21 -13.24 13.34 12.85
C PHE A 21 -13.74 14.44 13.79
N GLU A 22 -13.13 14.59 14.95
CA GLU A 22 -13.48 15.65 15.92
C GLU A 22 -13.32 17.04 15.31
N ARG A 23 -12.30 17.24 14.49
CA ARG A 23 -12.00 18.52 13.85
C ARG A 23 -12.93 18.84 12.67
N GLU A 24 -13.13 17.85 11.77
CA GLU A 24 -13.80 18.08 10.48
C GLU A 24 -15.28 17.61 10.48
N GLY A 25 -15.71 16.87 11.52
CA GLY A 25 -17.06 16.33 11.66
C GLY A 25 -17.35 15.14 10.73
N ARG A 26 -16.42 14.77 9.85
CA ARG A 26 -16.60 13.71 8.84
C ARG A 26 -15.28 13.13 8.36
N ILE A 27 -15.34 11.91 7.82
CA ILE A 27 -14.26 11.26 7.08
C ILE A 27 -14.86 10.75 5.76
N ASP A 28 -14.53 11.40 4.65
CA ASP A 28 -15.11 11.09 3.35
C ASP A 28 -14.27 10.11 2.56
N ILE A 29 -12.93 10.27 2.64
CA ILE A 29 -11.97 9.53 1.84
C ILE A 29 -10.84 9.07 2.73
N LEU A 30 -10.50 7.79 2.64
CA LEU A 30 -9.29 7.20 3.19
C LEU A 30 -8.41 6.75 2.02
N ILE A 31 -7.17 7.22 1.98
CA ILE A 31 -6.17 6.76 1.02
C ILE A 31 -5.06 6.02 1.79
N ASN A 32 -5.00 4.71 1.64
CA ASN A 32 -3.98 3.87 2.23
C ASN A 32 -2.79 3.79 1.27
N ASN A 33 -1.79 4.63 1.51
CA ASN A 33 -0.61 4.76 0.67
C ASN A 33 0.69 4.31 1.37
N ALA A 34 0.73 4.25 2.69
CA ALA A 34 1.90 3.84 3.45
C ALA A 34 2.38 2.44 3.01
N GLY A 35 3.68 2.31 2.80
CA GLY A 35 4.27 1.05 2.38
C GLY A 35 5.70 1.20 1.89
N PHE A 36 6.43 0.09 1.91
CA PHE A 36 7.79 0.00 1.37
C PHE A 36 7.99 -1.33 0.67
N GLY A 37 9.15 -1.52 0.04
CA GLY A 37 9.53 -2.74 -0.65
C GLY A 37 10.72 -3.43 -0.03
N ILE A 38 10.80 -4.73 -0.22
CA ILE A 38 12.02 -5.52 -0.01
C ILE A 38 12.35 -6.26 -1.29
N SER A 39 13.63 -6.52 -1.53
CA SER A 39 14.10 -7.33 -2.65
C SER A 39 15.27 -8.21 -2.23
N GLY A 40 15.32 -9.41 -2.81
CA GLY A 40 16.28 -10.46 -2.54
C GLY A 40 15.67 -11.82 -2.86
N ALA A 41 16.48 -12.88 -2.86
CA ALA A 41 15.97 -14.22 -3.00
C ALA A 41 15.11 -14.58 -1.78
N MET A 42 14.00 -15.29 -2.02
CA MET A 42 13.04 -15.62 -0.97
C MET A 42 13.68 -16.42 0.17
N GLU A 43 14.52 -17.38 -0.16
CA GLU A 43 15.20 -18.25 0.82
C GLU A 43 16.25 -17.53 1.68
N PHE A 44 16.80 -16.41 1.19
CA PHE A 44 17.76 -15.57 1.90
C PHE A 44 17.13 -14.30 2.50
N THR A 45 15.81 -14.13 2.36
CA THR A 45 15.12 -12.99 2.98
C THR A 45 14.94 -13.26 4.48
N ASP A 46 15.43 -12.35 5.32
CA ASP A 46 15.20 -12.43 6.77
C ASP A 46 13.69 -12.47 7.07
N PRO A 47 13.22 -13.47 7.82
CA PRO A 47 11.80 -13.53 8.23
C PRO A 47 11.31 -12.26 8.93
N ALA A 48 12.17 -11.58 9.72
CA ALA A 48 11.80 -10.33 10.38
C ALA A 48 11.49 -9.21 9.37
N ASP A 49 12.22 -9.16 8.25
CA ASP A 49 11.95 -8.20 7.18
C ASP A 49 10.63 -8.49 6.46
N ALA A 50 10.37 -9.76 6.20
CA ALA A 50 9.11 -10.18 5.61
C ALA A 50 7.92 -9.84 6.52
N HIS A 51 8.02 -10.10 7.82
CA HIS A 51 7.00 -9.72 8.80
C HIS A 51 6.82 -8.20 8.85
N ARG A 52 7.92 -7.43 8.97
CA ARG A 52 7.83 -5.96 8.99
C ARG A 52 7.18 -5.38 7.75
N LEU A 53 7.45 -5.97 6.58
CA LEU A 53 6.80 -5.59 5.33
C LEU A 53 5.28 -5.81 5.41
N MET A 54 4.85 -6.97 5.88
CA MET A 54 3.42 -7.30 6.02
C MET A 54 2.74 -6.40 7.05
N GLU A 55 3.42 -6.14 8.18
CA GLU A 55 2.92 -5.22 9.22
C GLU A 55 2.63 -3.82 8.66
N VAL A 56 3.53 -3.27 7.84
CA VAL A 56 3.31 -1.94 7.27
C VAL A 56 2.33 -2.00 6.09
N ASN A 57 2.57 -2.88 5.10
CA ASN A 57 1.87 -2.83 3.82
C ASN A 57 0.43 -3.37 3.90
N LEU A 58 0.14 -4.27 4.85
CA LEU A 58 -1.17 -4.91 4.99
C LEU A 58 -1.83 -4.57 6.32
N PHE A 59 -1.21 -4.90 7.45
CA PHE A 59 -1.84 -4.69 8.77
C PHE A 59 -1.96 -3.20 9.13
N GLY A 60 -0.99 -2.37 8.73
CA GLY A 60 -1.09 -0.92 8.87
C GLY A 60 -2.27 -0.33 8.07
N MET A 61 -2.53 -0.86 6.88
CA MET A 61 -3.72 -0.53 6.10
C MET A 61 -5.01 -0.98 6.80
N ASP A 62 -5.06 -2.19 7.36
CA ASP A 62 -6.19 -2.71 8.13
C ASP A 62 -6.49 -1.82 9.35
N ASN A 63 -5.45 -1.39 10.08
CA ASN A 63 -5.61 -0.45 11.20
C ASN A 63 -6.33 0.84 10.76
N ALA A 64 -5.91 1.45 9.66
CA ALA A 64 -6.54 2.67 9.14
C ALA A 64 -7.98 2.43 8.66
N ILE A 65 -8.24 1.30 8.01
CA ILE A 65 -9.58 0.91 7.60
C ILE A 65 -10.49 0.75 8.81
N ARG A 66 -10.05 -0.01 9.82
CA ARG A 66 -10.82 -0.23 11.06
C ARG A 66 -11.12 1.08 11.80
N ALA A 67 -10.20 2.02 11.78
CA ALA A 67 -10.40 3.33 12.41
C ALA A 67 -11.43 4.18 11.65
N ALA A 68 -11.39 4.20 10.30
CA ALA A 68 -12.25 5.07 9.49
C ALA A 68 -13.67 4.49 9.26
N LEU A 69 -13.81 3.17 9.14
CA LEU A 69 -15.08 2.51 8.79
C LEU A 69 -16.26 2.86 9.71
N PRO A 70 -16.13 2.93 11.04
CA PRO A 70 -17.27 3.28 11.90
C PRO A 70 -17.82 4.67 11.61
N HIS A 71 -16.96 5.64 11.26
CA HIS A 71 -17.37 7.00 10.90
C HIS A 71 -18.08 7.02 9.54
N MET A 72 -17.51 6.37 8.53
CA MET A 72 -18.09 6.26 7.19
C MET A 72 -19.44 5.53 7.21
N ARG A 73 -19.54 4.45 7.97
CA ARG A 73 -20.80 3.66 8.10
C ARG A 73 -21.90 4.48 8.77
N ARG A 74 -21.60 5.28 9.81
CA ARG A 74 -22.57 6.19 10.43
C ARG A 74 -23.04 7.29 9.48
N ALA A 75 -22.13 7.76 8.61
CA ALA A 75 -22.44 8.74 7.60
C ALA A 75 -23.22 8.18 6.40
N GLY A 76 -23.33 6.85 6.26
CA GLY A 76 -23.92 6.20 5.10
C GLY A 76 -23.17 6.44 3.80
N SER A 77 -21.92 6.86 3.87
CA SER A 77 -21.08 7.19 2.71
C SER A 77 -19.60 7.16 3.08
N GLY A 78 -18.76 6.85 2.09
CA GLY A 78 -17.32 6.89 2.25
C GLY A 78 -16.60 6.32 1.03
N ARG A 79 -15.32 6.58 0.95
CA ARG A 79 -14.46 5.99 -0.09
C ARG A 79 -13.11 5.60 0.49
N ILE A 80 -12.71 4.37 0.19
CA ILE A 80 -11.41 3.82 0.57
C ILE A 80 -10.63 3.54 -0.71
N VAL A 81 -9.43 4.08 -0.81
CA VAL A 81 -8.50 3.85 -1.91
C VAL A 81 -7.24 3.19 -1.37
N ASN A 82 -7.03 1.93 -1.75
CA ASN A 82 -5.89 1.15 -1.32
C ASN A 82 -4.83 1.13 -2.42
N ILE A 83 -3.60 1.53 -2.10
CA ILE A 83 -2.50 1.51 -3.07
C ILE A 83 -1.83 0.14 -3.06
N SER A 84 -2.19 -0.66 -4.06
CA SER A 84 -1.55 -1.94 -4.37
C SER A 84 -0.35 -1.71 -5.32
N SER A 85 -0.14 -2.59 -6.26
CA SER A 85 0.88 -2.50 -7.31
C SER A 85 0.53 -3.49 -8.43
N VAL A 86 1.08 -3.30 -9.62
CA VAL A 86 1.11 -4.34 -10.67
C VAL A 86 1.79 -5.61 -10.18
N ALA A 87 2.73 -5.50 -9.23
CA ALA A 87 3.37 -6.63 -8.55
C ALA A 87 2.38 -7.52 -7.78
N GLY A 88 1.20 -7.01 -7.42
CA GLY A 88 0.11 -7.80 -6.83
C GLY A 88 -0.70 -8.62 -7.84
N VAL A 89 -0.40 -8.48 -9.13
CA VAL A 89 -1.02 -9.24 -10.24
C VAL A 89 0.04 -10.11 -10.91
N PHE A 90 1.20 -9.54 -11.19
CA PHE A 90 2.34 -10.22 -11.82
C PHE A 90 3.46 -10.32 -10.78
N ALA A 91 3.64 -11.51 -10.20
CA ALA A 91 4.70 -11.73 -9.22
C ALA A 91 6.08 -11.46 -9.84
N ILE A 92 6.86 -10.61 -9.18
CA ILE A 92 8.17 -10.18 -9.69
C ILE A 92 9.25 -11.03 -9.03
N PRO A 93 10.14 -11.69 -9.80
CA PRO A 93 11.27 -12.41 -9.26
C PRO A 93 12.11 -11.54 -8.31
N PHE A 94 12.59 -12.12 -7.24
CA PHE A 94 13.35 -11.45 -6.17
C PHE A 94 12.61 -10.29 -5.47
N GLN A 95 11.26 -10.28 -5.60
CA GLN A 95 10.33 -9.44 -4.84
C GLN A 95 9.13 -10.25 -4.32
N ALA A 96 9.33 -11.52 -3.96
CA ALA A 96 8.23 -12.41 -3.60
C ALA A 96 7.37 -11.81 -2.47
N TRP A 97 7.97 -11.41 -1.36
CA TRP A 97 7.23 -10.84 -0.22
C TRP A 97 6.51 -9.53 -0.56
N TYR A 98 7.14 -8.68 -1.36
CA TYR A 98 6.46 -7.47 -1.84
C TYR A 98 5.23 -7.82 -2.70
N SER A 99 5.38 -8.74 -3.64
CA SER A 99 4.28 -9.22 -4.49
C SER A 99 3.16 -9.83 -3.66
N ILE A 100 3.49 -10.66 -2.65
CA ILE A 100 2.54 -11.25 -1.69
C ILE A 100 1.77 -10.14 -0.97
N SER A 101 2.47 -9.13 -0.41
CA SER A 101 1.81 -8.04 0.30
C SER A 101 0.83 -7.27 -0.59
N LYS A 102 1.20 -7.00 -1.84
CA LYS A 102 0.35 -6.27 -2.79
C LYS A 102 -0.80 -7.11 -3.36
N ALA A 103 -0.62 -8.42 -3.47
CA ALA A 103 -1.71 -9.36 -3.78
C ALA A 103 -2.70 -9.45 -2.61
N ALA A 104 -2.22 -9.49 -1.36
CA ALA A 104 -3.06 -9.48 -0.16
C ALA A 104 -3.89 -8.19 -0.07
N VAL A 105 -3.30 -7.01 -0.33
CA VAL A 105 -4.02 -5.73 -0.41
C VAL A 105 -5.15 -5.78 -1.45
N ARG A 106 -4.90 -6.40 -2.61
CA ARG A 106 -5.92 -6.55 -3.65
C ARG A 106 -7.06 -7.45 -3.17
N ALA A 107 -6.75 -8.60 -2.57
CA ALA A 107 -7.75 -9.53 -2.05
C ALA A 107 -8.60 -8.87 -0.95
N LEU A 108 -7.96 -8.18 0.01
CA LEU A 108 -8.64 -7.42 1.06
C LEU A 108 -9.57 -6.36 0.46
N THR A 109 -9.12 -5.62 -0.55
CA THR A 109 -9.93 -4.60 -1.22
C THR A 109 -11.21 -5.19 -1.83
N MET A 110 -11.10 -6.34 -2.50
CA MET A 110 -12.24 -7.02 -3.14
C MET A 110 -13.25 -7.55 -2.11
N ALA A 111 -12.77 -8.16 -1.04
CA ALA A 111 -13.61 -8.65 0.03
C ALA A 111 -14.35 -7.49 0.74
N LEU A 112 -13.59 -6.48 1.15
CA LEU A 112 -14.12 -5.32 1.85
C LEU A 112 -15.15 -4.55 1.01
N TYR A 113 -14.95 -4.42 -0.30
CA TYR A 113 -15.92 -3.79 -1.20
C TYR A 113 -17.32 -4.43 -1.05
N ASN A 114 -17.39 -5.75 -1.07
CA ASN A 114 -18.68 -6.46 -0.94
C ASN A 114 -19.29 -6.31 0.46
N GLU A 115 -18.45 -6.28 1.50
CA GLU A 115 -18.91 -6.16 2.89
C GLU A 115 -19.50 -4.79 3.19
N VAL A 116 -18.92 -3.71 2.63
CA VAL A 116 -19.30 -2.35 3.00
C VAL A 116 -20.17 -1.63 1.97
N ALA A 117 -20.37 -2.21 0.79
CA ALA A 117 -21.28 -1.66 -0.24
C ALA A 117 -22.69 -1.36 0.27
N PRO A 118 -23.32 -2.18 1.13
CA PRO A 118 -24.65 -1.89 1.69
C PRO A 118 -24.67 -0.61 2.55
N PHE A 119 -23.54 -0.14 3.02
CA PHE A 119 -23.42 1.10 3.80
C PHE A 119 -23.10 2.33 2.94
N GLY A 120 -23.16 2.23 1.61
CA GLY A 120 -22.81 3.33 0.69
C GLY A 120 -21.31 3.64 0.63
N ILE A 121 -20.46 2.73 1.11
CA ILE A 121 -19.00 2.90 1.13
C ILE A 121 -18.41 2.22 -0.11
N GLN A 122 -17.56 2.93 -0.83
CA GLN A 122 -16.85 2.41 -1.98
C GLN A 122 -15.41 2.08 -1.63
N VAL A 123 -14.93 0.94 -2.11
CA VAL A 123 -13.54 0.51 -1.91
C VAL A 123 -12.90 0.23 -3.26
N THR A 124 -11.71 0.77 -3.50
CA THR A 124 -11.03 0.64 -4.78
C THR A 124 -9.53 0.41 -4.55
N SER A 125 -8.94 -0.45 -5.38
CA SER A 125 -7.48 -0.61 -5.44
C SER A 125 -6.92 0.13 -6.65
N VAL A 126 -5.87 0.92 -6.43
CA VAL A 126 -5.02 1.48 -7.49
C VAL A 126 -3.75 0.64 -7.57
N MET A 127 -3.38 0.22 -8.76
CA MET A 127 -2.23 -0.66 -9.01
C MET A 127 -1.20 0.04 -9.88
N PRO A 128 -0.36 0.91 -9.32
CA PRO A 128 0.68 1.56 -10.08
C PRO A 128 1.72 0.56 -10.62
N GLY A 129 2.31 0.91 -11.77
CA GLY A 129 3.60 0.38 -12.19
C GLY A 129 4.74 1.21 -11.56
N ASP A 130 5.81 1.40 -12.33
CA ASP A 130 6.98 2.14 -11.87
C ASP A 130 6.70 3.63 -11.74
N ILE A 131 7.00 4.19 -10.58
CA ILE A 131 6.88 5.62 -10.29
C ILE A 131 8.22 6.12 -9.75
N ARG A 132 8.72 7.20 -10.30
CA ARG A 132 9.96 7.84 -9.88
C ARG A 132 9.79 8.59 -8.56
N THR A 133 9.99 7.89 -7.44
CA THR A 133 9.84 8.43 -6.08
C THR A 133 11.02 8.01 -5.19
N GLY A 134 11.01 8.43 -3.93
CA GLY A 134 11.92 7.92 -2.90
C GLY A 134 11.72 6.44 -2.54
N PHE A 135 10.72 5.76 -3.09
CA PHE A 135 10.43 4.34 -2.83
C PHE A 135 11.62 3.43 -3.16
N THR A 136 12.31 3.69 -4.28
CA THR A 136 13.51 2.95 -4.69
C THR A 136 14.61 3.02 -3.64
N ALA A 137 14.84 4.21 -3.07
CA ALA A 137 15.85 4.41 -2.03
C ALA A 137 15.42 3.80 -0.69
N ALA A 138 14.12 3.81 -0.39
CA ALA A 138 13.57 3.26 0.85
C ALA A 138 13.45 1.72 0.83
N ARG A 139 13.62 1.07 -0.33
CA ARG A 139 13.57 -0.40 -0.44
C ARG A 139 14.74 -1.02 0.33
N LYS A 140 14.44 -2.00 1.19
CA LYS A 140 15.47 -2.87 1.77
C LYS A 140 15.91 -3.88 0.71
N LYS A 141 17.19 -3.87 0.36
CA LYS A 141 17.78 -4.70 -0.69
C LYS A 141 18.73 -5.71 -0.09
N SER A 142 18.66 -6.96 -0.53
CA SER A 142 19.64 -8.00 -0.24
C SER A 142 20.15 -8.60 -1.54
N VAL A 143 21.43 -8.83 -1.60
CA VAL A 143 22.10 -9.61 -2.67
C VAL A 143 22.67 -10.90 -2.12
N GLU A 144 22.25 -11.30 -0.94
CA GLU A 144 22.66 -12.57 -0.32
C GLU A 144 22.27 -13.73 -1.24
N GLY A 145 23.23 -14.65 -1.46
CA GLY A 145 23.06 -15.76 -2.38
C GLY A 145 23.16 -15.43 -3.86
N ASP A 146 23.63 -14.21 -4.24
CA ASP A 146 23.72 -13.81 -5.65
C ASP A 146 24.69 -14.71 -6.45
N ASP A 147 25.72 -15.24 -5.82
CA ASP A 147 26.63 -16.25 -6.37
C ASP A 147 25.89 -17.57 -6.70
N VAL A 148 25.03 -18.02 -5.78
CA VAL A 148 24.18 -19.22 -5.95
C VAL A 148 23.20 -19.03 -7.11
N TYR A 149 22.68 -17.82 -7.26
CA TYR A 149 21.76 -17.46 -8.35
C TYR A 149 22.45 -16.97 -9.61
N GLY A 150 23.77 -17.07 -9.71
CA GLY A 150 24.55 -16.71 -10.90
C GLY A 150 24.42 -15.23 -11.30
N GLY A 151 24.41 -14.33 -10.32
CA GLY A 151 24.30 -12.87 -10.54
C GLY A 151 22.90 -12.37 -10.86
N ARG A 152 21.87 -13.23 -10.80
CA ARG A 152 20.50 -12.87 -11.20
C ARG A 152 19.81 -11.94 -10.20
N ILE A 153 20.16 -11.99 -8.91
CA ILE A 153 19.58 -11.13 -7.89
C ILE A 153 19.99 -9.69 -8.15
N SER A 154 21.31 -9.42 -8.21
CA SER A 154 21.83 -8.09 -8.48
C SER A 154 21.35 -7.52 -9.81
N ALA A 155 21.33 -8.35 -10.86
CA ALA A 155 20.85 -7.93 -12.18
C ALA A 155 19.37 -7.53 -12.15
N SER A 156 18.52 -8.28 -11.42
CA SER A 156 17.09 -7.98 -11.26
C SER A 156 16.87 -6.69 -10.45
N VAL A 157 17.60 -6.53 -9.34
CA VAL A 157 17.52 -5.31 -8.51
C VAL A 157 17.94 -4.09 -9.32
N ALA A 158 19.08 -4.16 -10.03
CA ALA A 158 19.56 -3.06 -10.86
C ALA A 158 18.58 -2.71 -12.01
N LYS A 159 17.95 -3.72 -12.62
CA LYS A 159 16.93 -3.47 -13.65
C LYS A 159 15.73 -2.73 -13.06
N MET A 160 15.21 -3.21 -11.97
CA MET A 160 14.07 -2.63 -11.25
C MET A 160 14.30 -1.17 -10.88
N GLU A 161 15.49 -0.84 -10.33
CA GLU A 161 15.86 0.53 -9.99
C GLU A 161 15.88 1.45 -11.22
N ARG A 162 16.42 0.96 -12.34
CA ARG A 162 16.40 1.73 -13.59
C ARG A 162 14.98 1.96 -14.10
N ASP A 163 14.13 0.94 -14.05
CA ASP A 163 12.74 1.03 -14.50
C ASP A 163 11.96 2.05 -13.64
N GLU A 164 12.12 2.01 -12.30
CA GLU A 164 11.51 2.97 -11.38
C GLU A 164 12.02 4.41 -11.60
N GLN A 165 13.33 4.58 -11.82
CA GLN A 165 13.91 5.91 -12.09
C GLN A 165 13.41 6.52 -13.41
N ASN A 166 13.05 5.67 -14.37
CA ASN A 166 12.47 6.07 -15.64
C ASN A 166 10.92 5.98 -15.65
N GLY A 167 10.34 5.65 -14.51
CA GLY A 167 8.91 5.47 -14.35
C GLY A 167 8.11 6.77 -14.42
N MET A 168 6.80 6.63 -14.20
CA MET A 168 5.84 7.74 -14.17
C MET A 168 6.26 8.80 -13.14
N ARG A 169 5.98 10.07 -13.43
CA ARG A 169 6.19 11.15 -12.45
C ARG A 169 5.19 11.00 -11.29
N PRO A 170 5.62 11.32 -10.05
CA PRO A 170 4.75 11.24 -8.87
C PRO A 170 3.46 12.04 -9.01
N GLU A 171 3.53 13.22 -9.65
CA GLU A 171 2.39 14.11 -9.84
C GLU A 171 1.31 13.48 -10.73
N ASP A 172 1.70 12.69 -11.73
CA ASP A 172 0.75 12.05 -12.65
C ASP A 172 0.09 10.83 -11.99
N ALA A 173 0.84 10.10 -11.16
CA ALA A 173 0.28 9.07 -10.29
C ALA A 173 -0.72 9.68 -9.29
N ALA A 174 -0.34 10.77 -8.62
CA ALA A 174 -1.19 11.47 -7.66
C ALA A 174 -2.49 11.98 -8.29
N LYS A 175 -2.42 12.54 -9.52
CA LYS A 175 -3.64 12.94 -10.27
C LYS A 175 -4.58 11.77 -10.52
N THR A 176 -4.03 10.60 -10.82
CA THR A 176 -4.83 9.38 -11.04
C THR A 176 -5.49 8.92 -9.74
N ILE A 177 -4.74 8.89 -8.64
CA ILE A 177 -5.27 8.55 -7.32
C ILE A 177 -6.37 9.55 -6.92
N ALA A 178 -6.13 10.85 -7.07
CA ALA A 178 -7.11 11.88 -6.76
C ALA A 178 -8.39 11.74 -7.61
N ARG A 179 -8.26 11.44 -8.91
CA ARG A 179 -9.41 11.19 -9.79
C ARG A 179 -10.24 9.99 -9.31
N VAL A 180 -9.58 8.90 -8.89
CA VAL A 180 -10.25 7.72 -8.31
C VAL A 180 -10.93 8.08 -7.00
N ALA A 181 -10.24 8.81 -6.11
CA ALA A 181 -10.74 9.22 -4.81
C ALA A 181 -11.95 10.17 -4.91
N LEU A 182 -11.97 11.05 -5.90
CA LEU A 182 -13.02 12.07 -6.11
C LEU A 182 -14.13 11.65 -7.09
N LYS A 183 -14.02 10.45 -7.68
CA LYS A 183 -15.02 9.98 -8.64
C LYS A 183 -16.38 9.85 -7.95
N LYS A 184 -17.38 10.61 -8.40
CA LYS A 184 -18.75 10.48 -7.91
C LYS A 184 -19.23 9.06 -8.14
N GLY A 185 -19.76 8.40 -7.10
CA GLY A 185 -20.40 7.08 -7.22
C GLY A 185 -21.65 7.20 -8.12
N ARG A 186 -21.91 6.11 -8.86
CA ARG A 186 -23.25 5.90 -9.42
C ARG A 186 -24.11 5.26 -8.36
#